data_26fb20606906c88d57f65f133ca527ec
#
_entry.id   26fb20606906c88d57f65f133ca527ec
#
_cell.length_a   1.000
_cell.length_b   1.000
_cell.length_c   1.000
_cell.angle_alpha   90.00
_cell.angle_beta   90.00
_cell.angle_gamma   90.00
#
_symmetry.space_group_name_H-M   'P 1'
#
loop_
_entity.id
_entity.type
_entity.pdbx_description
1 polymer ?
#
loop_
_entity_poly.entity_id
_entity_poly.type
_entity_poly.pdbx_seq_one_letter_code
_entity_poly.pdbx_strand_id
1 'polypeptide(L)'
;MDAAELTALLTPDGMALLDRTPGVSDGGEIVRVVSRLRAEGHDPRLVAAVLTQAKLRLKARGKFGDFASRMLFTEAGLEQATRLQVAAQHAGRFAAAGLTRVADLGCGIGGDAMAMAALDLDVTAVDRDEVTAAVA
;
A
#
# COMPACT_ATOMS: atom_id res chain seq x y z
N MET A 1 2.45 -10.92 -3.69
CA MET A 1 3.79 -10.29 -3.54
C MET A 1 4.50 -11.01 -2.41
N ASP A 2 5.68 -11.52 -2.65
CA ASP A 2 6.53 -12.15 -1.64
C ASP A 2 7.55 -11.14 -1.06
N ALA A 3 8.33 -11.57 -0.04
CA ALA A 3 9.31 -10.71 0.60
C ALA A 3 10.43 -10.24 -0.34
N ALA A 4 10.82 -11.06 -1.34
CA ALA A 4 11.86 -10.69 -2.29
C ALA A 4 11.36 -9.64 -3.30
N GLU A 5 10.12 -9.78 -3.76
CA GLU A 5 9.44 -8.78 -4.59
C GLU A 5 9.27 -7.45 -3.85
N LEU A 6 8.87 -7.52 -2.56
CA LEU A 6 8.75 -6.33 -1.72
C LEU A 6 10.10 -5.64 -1.51
N THR A 7 11.16 -6.40 -1.21
CA THR A 7 12.51 -5.85 -1.05
C THR A 7 12.99 -5.13 -2.32
N ALA A 8 12.75 -5.71 -3.49
CA ALA A 8 13.10 -5.07 -4.76
C ALA A 8 12.31 -3.77 -4.99
N LEU A 9 11.04 -3.75 -4.57
CA LEU A 9 10.17 -2.59 -4.71
C LEU A 9 10.54 -1.45 -3.75
N LEU A 10 10.89 -1.75 -2.49
CA LEU A 10 11.20 -0.77 -1.45
C LEU A 10 12.57 -0.06 -1.63
N THR A 11 13.16 -0.15 -2.81
CA THR A 11 14.30 0.68 -3.20
C THR A 11 13.83 2.02 -3.78
N PRO A 12 14.66 3.10 -3.73
CA PRO A 12 14.32 4.37 -4.37
C PRO A 12 13.93 4.20 -5.85
N ASP A 13 14.66 3.37 -6.59
CA ASP A 13 14.40 3.10 -8.01
C ASP A 13 13.09 2.31 -8.21
N GLY A 14 12.82 1.34 -7.33
CA GLY A 14 11.58 0.55 -7.35
C GLY A 14 10.35 1.42 -7.10
N MET A 15 10.41 2.28 -6.09
CA MET A 15 9.31 3.20 -5.78
C MET A 15 9.12 4.22 -6.90
N ALA A 16 10.20 4.80 -7.45
CA ALA A 16 10.13 5.71 -8.59
C ALA A 16 9.55 5.02 -9.83
N LEU A 17 9.87 3.74 -10.06
CA LEU A 17 9.30 2.96 -11.15
C LEU A 17 7.79 2.74 -10.95
N LEU A 18 7.37 2.40 -9.74
CA LEU A 18 5.96 2.25 -9.41
C LEU A 18 5.19 3.56 -9.62
N ASP A 19 5.71 4.69 -9.16
CA ASP A 19 5.02 5.98 -9.25
C ASP A 19 4.83 6.48 -10.68
N ARG A 20 5.75 6.12 -11.60
CA ARG A 20 5.60 6.42 -13.04
C ARG A 20 4.81 5.37 -13.83
N THR A 21 4.45 4.25 -13.20
CA THR A 21 3.67 3.17 -13.84
C THR A 21 2.18 3.41 -13.61
N PRO A 22 1.38 3.61 -14.67
CA PRO A 22 -0.05 3.82 -14.51
C PRO A 22 -0.74 2.57 -13.96
N GLY A 23 -1.88 2.75 -13.32
CA GLY A 23 -2.74 1.63 -12.94
C GLY A 23 -3.14 0.82 -14.16
N VAL A 24 -3.09 -0.51 -14.05
CA VAL A 24 -3.42 -1.44 -15.13
C VAL A 24 -4.65 -2.26 -14.76
N SER A 25 -5.59 -2.39 -15.69
CA SER A 25 -6.86 -3.09 -15.46
C SER A 25 -7.10 -4.27 -16.40
N ASP A 26 -6.56 -4.23 -17.60
CA ASP A 26 -6.77 -5.27 -18.60
C ASP A 26 -5.48 -5.96 -19.04
N GLY A 27 -5.64 -7.14 -19.66
CA GLY A 27 -4.50 -7.95 -20.09
C GLY A 27 -3.64 -7.29 -21.17
N GLY A 28 -4.22 -6.47 -22.03
CA GLY A 28 -3.49 -5.77 -23.08
C GLY A 28 -2.60 -4.66 -22.53
N GLU A 29 -3.08 -3.92 -21.53
CA GLU A 29 -2.29 -2.93 -20.81
C GLU A 29 -1.13 -3.58 -20.06
N ILE A 30 -1.40 -4.69 -19.36
CA ILE A 30 -0.39 -5.45 -18.63
C ILE A 30 0.74 -5.88 -19.57
N VAL A 31 0.41 -6.49 -20.71
CA VAL A 31 1.41 -6.94 -21.69
C VAL A 31 2.26 -5.78 -22.20
N ARG A 32 1.66 -4.64 -22.51
CA ARG A 32 2.39 -3.44 -22.97
C ARG A 32 3.35 -2.91 -21.91
N VAL A 33 2.89 -2.82 -20.64
CA VAL A 33 3.73 -2.34 -19.54
C VAL A 33 4.88 -3.32 -19.27
N VAL A 34 4.62 -4.64 -19.23
CA VAL A 34 5.66 -5.66 -19.08
C VAL A 34 6.73 -5.55 -20.17
N SER A 35 6.29 -5.49 -21.44
CA SER A 35 7.20 -5.42 -22.58
C SER A 35 8.07 -4.18 -22.52
N ARG A 36 7.50 -3.03 -22.17
CA ARG A 36 8.25 -1.79 -22.00
C ARG A 36 9.28 -1.90 -20.89
N LEU A 37 8.88 -2.31 -19.67
CA LEU A 37 9.77 -2.37 -18.53
C LEU A 37 10.91 -3.38 -18.72
N ARG A 38 10.64 -4.49 -19.40
CA ARG A 38 11.67 -5.47 -19.78
C ARG A 38 12.64 -4.92 -20.82
N ALA A 39 12.15 -4.17 -21.81
CA ALA A 39 13.00 -3.51 -22.80
C ALA A 39 13.87 -2.42 -22.17
N GLU A 40 13.41 -1.77 -21.10
CA GLU A 40 14.18 -0.82 -20.28
C GLU A 40 15.25 -1.52 -19.41
N GLY A 41 15.28 -2.85 -19.37
CA GLY A 41 16.29 -3.64 -18.63
C GLY A 41 15.99 -3.84 -17.14
N HIS A 42 14.77 -3.59 -16.69
CA HIS A 42 14.39 -3.80 -15.28
C HIS A 42 14.36 -5.28 -14.90
N ASP A 43 14.77 -5.57 -13.66
CA ASP A 43 14.73 -6.91 -13.09
C ASP A 43 13.31 -7.51 -13.15
N PRO A 44 13.13 -8.77 -13.58
CA PRO A 44 11.82 -9.40 -13.68
C PRO A 44 11.00 -9.42 -12.38
N ARG A 45 11.65 -9.53 -11.22
CA ARG A 45 10.97 -9.50 -9.91
C ARG A 45 10.45 -8.10 -9.61
N LEU A 46 11.25 -7.07 -9.90
CA LEU A 46 10.80 -5.68 -9.76
C LEU A 46 9.62 -5.39 -10.69
N VAL A 47 9.67 -5.84 -11.93
CA VAL A 47 8.56 -5.70 -12.90
C VAL A 47 7.30 -6.37 -12.37
N ALA A 48 7.39 -7.59 -11.81
CA ALA A 48 6.25 -8.29 -11.22
C ALA A 48 5.66 -7.52 -10.02
N ALA A 49 6.51 -7.04 -9.11
CA ALA A 49 6.11 -6.26 -7.95
C ALA A 49 5.40 -4.95 -8.35
N VAL A 50 5.97 -4.20 -9.28
CA VAL A 50 5.40 -2.94 -9.79
C VAL A 50 4.03 -3.17 -10.43
N LEU A 51 3.87 -4.21 -11.24
CA LEU A 51 2.59 -4.53 -11.87
C LEU A 51 1.53 -4.95 -10.84
N THR A 52 1.92 -5.77 -9.86
CA THR A 52 1.03 -6.15 -8.76
C THR A 52 0.53 -4.91 -8.02
N GLN A 53 1.44 -3.99 -7.67
CA GLN A 53 1.06 -2.75 -6.98
C GLN A 53 0.24 -1.81 -7.86
N ALA A 54 0.57 -1.65 -9.14
CA ALA A 54 -0.20 -0.82 -10.06
C ALA A 54 -1.67 -1.29 -10.17
N LYS A 55 -1.88 -2.61 -10.23
CA LYS A 55 -3.22 -3.23 -10.20
C LYS A 55 -3.93 -3.01 -8.86
N LEU A 56 -3.23 -3.25 -7.74
CA LEU A 56 -3.81 -3.10 -6.40
C LEU A 56 -4.13 -1.64 -6.08
N ARG A 57 -3.27 -0.70 -6.45
CA ARG A 57 -3.52 0.75 -6.30
C ARG A 57 -4.79 1.18 -7.04
N LEU A 58 -5.02 0.67 -8.26
CA LEU A 58 -6.24 0.94 -9.01
C LEU A 58 -7.49 0.38 -8.28
N LYS A 59 -7.43 -0.87 -7.84
CA LYS A 59 -8.51 -1.53 -7.06
C LYS A 59 -8.78 -0.80 -5.74
N ALA A 60 -7.73 -0.30 -5.09
CA ALA A 60 -7.78 0.36 -3.79
C ALA A 60 -8.47 1.73 -3.80
N ARG A 61 -8.62 2.37 -4.96
CA ARG A 61 -9.30 3.67 -5.09
C ARG A 61 -10.71 3.67 -4.51
N GLY A 62 -11.43 2.56 -4.58
CA GLY A 62 -12.76 2.41 -3.99
C GLY A 62 -12.80 2.49 -2.46
N LYS A 63 -11.68 2.20 -1.77
CA LYS A 63 -11.56 2.26 -0.30
C LYS A 63 -10.81 3.49 0.19
N PHE A 64 -9.78 3.94 -0.55
CA PHE A 64 -8.80 4.93 -0.12
C PHE A 64 -8.77 6.20 -0.98
N GLY A 65 -9.59 6.26 -2.05
CA GLY A 65 -9.58 7.41 -2.96
C GLY A 65 -8.18 7.68 -3.53
N ASP A 66 -7.77 8.94 -3.56
CA ASP A 66 -6.47 9.37 -4.08
C ASP A 66 -5.28 8.91 -3.25
N PHE A 67 -5.48 8.60 -1.97
CA PHE A 67 -4.42 8.06 -1.10
C PHE A 67 -3.90 6.71 -1.61
N ALA A 68 -4.73 5.93 -2.32
CA ALA A 68 -4.33 4.65 -2.89
C ALA A 68 -3.05 4.74 -3.74
N SER A 69 -2.80 5.86 -4.41
CA SER A 69 -1.60 6.07 -5.23
C SER A 69 -0.30 6.19 -4.41
N ARG A 70 -0.40 6.45 -3.12
CA ARG A 70 0.74 6.64 -2.19
C ARG A 70 0.92 5.49 -1.20
N MET A 71 0.06 4.48 -1.27
CA MET A 71 0.07 3.30 -0.41
C MET A 71 0.65 2.09 -1.14
N LEU A 72 1.07 1.10 -0.37
CA LEU A 72 1.37 -0.25 -0.83
C LEU A 72 0.32 -1.23 -0.31
N PHE A 73 0.16 -2.35 -1.00
CA PHE A 73 -0.91 -3.29 -0.71
C PHE A 73 -0.45 -4.74 -0.80
N THR A 74 -0.95 -5.58 0.10
CA THR A 74 -1.12 -7.01 -0.19
C THR A 74 -2.56 -7.25 -0.65
N GLU A 75 -2.82 -8.32 -1.42
CA GLU A 75 -4.18 -8.60 -1.91
C GLU A 75 -5.15 -8.86 -0.76
N ALA A 76 -4.74 -9.73 0.20
CA ALA A 76 -5.52 -10.02 1.39
C ALA A 76 -5.70 -8.77 2.28
N GLY A 77 -4.64 -7.98 2.47
CA GLY A 77 -4.68 -6.76 3.24
C GLY A 77 -5.65 -5.72 2.64
N LEU A 78 -5.66 -5.56 1.32
CA LEU A 78 -6.62 -4.66 0.66
C LEU A 78 -8.07 -5.13 0.83
N GLU A 79 -8.33 -6.44 0.77
CA GLU A 79 -9.69 -6.98 0.97
C GLU A 79 -10.20 -6.73 2.38
N GLN A 80 -9.36 -6.93 3.38
CA GLN A 80 -9.69 -6.80 4.80
C GLN A 80 -9.61 -5.37 5.35
N ALA A 81 -8.93 -4.47 4.64
CA ALA A 81 -8.69 -3.11 5.12
C ALA A 81 -9.97 -2.32 5.38
N THR A 82 -9.95 -1.58 6.46
CA THR A 82 -10.95 -0.57 6.81
C THR A 82 -11.00 0.51 5.72
N ARG A 83 -12.20 0.94 5.34
CA ARG A 83 -12.37 2.07 4.42
C ARG A 83 -11.90 3.36 5.09
N LEU A 84 -11.25 4.24 4.33
CA LEU A 84 -10.66 5.48 4.87
C LEU A 84 -11.63 6.32 5.71
N GLN A 85 -12.89 6.42 5.28
CA GLN A 85 -13.92 7.16 6.04
C GLN A 85 -14.19 6.56 7.42
N VAL A 86 -14.16 5.22 7.56
CA VAL A 86 -14.34 4.53 8.84
C VAL A 86 -13.08 4.66 9.69
N ALA A 87 -11.91 4.49 9.09
CA ALA A 87 -10.62 4.71 9.75
C ALA A 87 -10.50 6.12 10.33
N ALA A 88 -10.95 7.14 9.60
CA ALA A 88 -11.00 8.53 10.07
C ALA A 88 -11.93 8.70 11.29
N GLN A 89 -13.06 7.99 11.34
CA GLN A 89 -13.95 8.00 12.52
C GLN A 89 -13.29 7.35 13.74
N HIS A 90 -12.55 6.25 13.54
CA HIS A 90 -11.79 5.60 14.61
C HIS A 90 -10.73 6.57 15.16
N ALA A 91 -9.93 7.16 14.28
CA ALA A 91 -8.90 8.13 14.64
C ALA A 91 -9.48 9.33 15.42
N GLY A 92 -10.62 9.86 14.96
CA GLY A 92 -11.31 10.97 15.63
C GLY A 92 -11.74 10.64 17.06
N ARG A 93 -12.13 9.39 17.36
CA ARG A 93 -12.46 8.94 18.72
C ARG A 93 -11.24 8.94 19.63
N PHE A 94 -10.09 8.47 19.17
CA PHE A 94 -8.84 8.48 19.93
C PHE A 94 -8.38 9.90 20.22
N ALA A 95 -8.40 10.77 19.22
CA ALA A 95 -8.06 12.19 19.39
C ALA A 95 -9.01 12.91 20.37
N ALA A 96 -10.31 12.69 20.25
CA ALA A 96 -11.32 13.26 21.16
C ALA A 96 -11.18 12.77 22.60
N ALA A 97 -10.64 11.57 22.82
CA ALA A 97 -10.31 11.03 24.14
C ALA A 97 -9.01 11.62 24.72
N GLY A 98 -8.34 12.53 24.01
CA GLY A 98 -7.08 13.14 24.46
C GLY A 98 -5.87 12.22 24.43
N LEU A 99 -5.95 11.10 23.68
CA LEU A 99 -4.84 10.17 23.52
C LEU A 99 -3.79 10.79 22.59
N THR A 100 -2.53 10.59 22.90
CA THR A 100 -1.40 11.03 22.07
C THR A 100 -0.59 9.88 21.50
N ARG A 101 -0.75 8.67 22.05
CA ARG A 101 -0.05 7.46 21.62
C ARG A 101 -1.02 6.29 21.50
N VAL A 102 -0.94 5.56 20.41
CA VAL A 102 -1.80 4.42 20.10
C VAL A 102 -0.98 3.27 19.54
N ALA A 103 -1.33 2.04 19.94
CA ALA A 103 -0.82 0.82 19.30
C ALA A 103 -1.94 0.20 18.46
N ASP A 104 -1.68 0.01 17.16
CA ASP A 104 -2.55 -0.70 16.23
C ASP A 104 -2.05 -2.14 16.10
N LEU A 105 -2.68 -3.06 16.84
CA LEU A 105 -2.28 -4.47 16.91
C LEU A 105 -3.07 -5.29 15.88
N GLY A 106 -2.39 -5.73 14.84
CA GLY A 106 -3.00 -6.32 13.64
C GLY A 106 -3.35 -5.24 12.63
N CYS A 107 -2.42 -4.30 12.42
CA CYS A 107 -2.62 -3.10 11.60
C CYS A 107 -2.95 -3.39 10.12
N GLY A 108 -2.73 -4.63 9.66
CA GLY A 108 -2.91 -4.96 8.26
C GLY A 108 -2.01 -4.08 7.38
N ILE A 109 -2.58 -3.47 6.37
CA ILE A 109 -1.88 -2.53 5.46
C ILE A 109 -1.87 -1.08 5.99
N GLY A 110 -2.09 -0.86 7.28
CA GLY A 110 -1.93 0.44 7.94
C GLY A 110 -3.05 1.46 7.70
N GLY A 111 -4.23 1.05 7.26
CA GLY A 111 -5.31 1.99 6.96
C GLY A 111 -5.77 2.82 8.17
N ASP A 112 -6.00 2.18 9.32
CA ASP A 112 -6.35 2.84 10.57
C ASP A 112 -5.14 3.59 11.16
N ALA A 113 -3.94 2.99 11.12
CA ALA A 113 -2.71 3.62 11.57
C ALA A 113 -2.43 4.94 10.83
N MET A 114 -2.58 4.95 9.50
CA MET A 114 -2.44 6.16 8.68
C MET A 114 -3.44 7.25 9.07
N ALA A 115 -4.70 6.88 9.31
CA ALA A 115 -5.73 7.84 9.72
C ALA A 115 -5.46 8.43 11.10
N MET A 116 -4.93 7.63 12.04
CA MET A 116 -4.51 8.10 13.36
C MET A 116 -3.29 9.01 13.30
N ALA A 117 -2.28 8.65 12.50
CA ALA A 117 -1.10 9.49 12.28
C ALA A 117 -1.45 10.83 11.62
N ALA A 118 -2.46 10.88 10.76
CA ALA A 118 -2.95 12.11 10.14
C ALA A 118 -3.59 13.10 11.15
N LEU A 119 -3.90 12.66 12.38
CA LEU A 119 -4.36 13.47 13.50
C LEU A 119 -3.26 13.71 14.55
N ASP A 120 -2.00 13.61 14.15
CA ASP A 120 -0.81 13.83 15.01
C ASP A 120 -0.70 12.84 16.20
N LEU A 121 -1.32 11.66 16.12
CA LEU A 121 -1.12 10.60 17.10
C LEU A 121 0.20 9.88 16.81
N ASP A 122 0.96 9.56 17.85
CA ASP A 122 2.14 8.69 17.78
C ASP A 122 1.66 7.23 17.68
N VAL A 123 1.77 6.63 16.51
CA VAL A 123 1.19 5.32 16.21
C VAL A 123 2.28 4.25 16.09
N THR A 124 2.14 3.18 16.88
CA THR A 124 2.92 1.96 16.71
C THR A 124 2.05 0.91 16.00
N ALA A 125 2.31 0.68 14.71
CA ALA A 125 1.60 -0.31 13.92
C ALA A 125 2.33 -1.67 13.97
N VAL A 126 1.60 -2.74 14.25
CA VAL A 126 2.16 -4.10 14.39
C VAL A 126 1.28 -5.09 13.64
N ASP A 127 1.90 -5.95 12.82
CA ASP A 127 1.24 -7.11 12.25
C ASP A 127 2.13 -8.35 12.37
N ARG A 128 1.51 -9.53 12.45
CA ARG A 128 2.24 -10.81 12.55
C ARG A 128 2.87 -11.24 11.23
N ASP A 129 2.31 -10.79 10.11
CA ASP A 129 2.82 -11.07 8.78
C ASP A 129 3.82 -9.99 8.38
N GLU A 130 5.08 -10.41 8.19
CA GLU A 130 6.19 -9.48 7.92
C GLU A 130 6.00 -8.66 6.65
N VAL A 131 5.43 -9.25 5.59
CA VAL A 131 5.17 -8.54 4.34
C VAL A 131 4.07 -7.50 4.53
N THR A 132 3.03 -7.86 5.26
CA THR A 132 1.92 -6.95 5.58
C THR A 132 2.39 -5.79 6.47
N ALA A 133 3.18 -6.08 7.51
CA ALA A 133 3.77 -5.05 8.37
C ALA A 133 4.71 -4.10 7.60
N ALA A 134 5.43 -4.61 6.61
CA ALA A 134 6.37 -3.81 5.82
C ALA A 134 5.68 -2.92 4.77
N VAL A 135 4.43 -3.17 4.41
CA VAL A 135 3.65 -2.28 3.52
C VAL A 135 2.82 -1.24 4.28
N ALA A 136 2.65 -1.42 5.60
CA ALA A 136 1.95 -0.50 6.48
C ALA A 136 2.80 0.74 6.80
#